data_66f4435798eeeb0916567b73b4a8c619
#
_entry.id   66f4435798eeeb0916567b73b4a8c619
#
_cell.length_a   1.000
_cell.length_b   1.000
_cell.length_c   1.000
_cell.angle_alpha   90.00
_cell.angle_beta   90.00
_cell.angle_gamma   90.00
#
_symmetry.space_group_name_H-M   'P 1'
#
loop_
_entity.id
_entity.type
_entity.pdbx_description
1 polymer ?
#
loop_
_entity_poly.entity_id
_entity_poly.type
_entity_poly.pdbx_seq_one_letter_code
_entity_poly.pdbx_strand_id
1 'polypeptide(L)'
;MKIPQPFIPLRAETNGLEHTVHVIGRDYTIGADGMITSIKSEGVELLAAPMRVVSVEDGEPSDWDMNYPENESESFIQRRSDEEIVICGAKQSDRFIIDTCYKIDYDGCIDIDFKLMTRGKTVAQVFGIAETKPTLFKLDKLWLEIPLRADAMTLFTSYPNSAMWLADGTERPYTDMSMSGKIPEQTAA
;
A
#
# COMPACT_ATOMS: atom_id res chain seq x y z
N MET A 1 -24.29 12.13 0.93
CA MET A 1 -24.97 11.32 -0.11
C MET A 1 -25.56 10.10 0.56
N LYS A 2 -26.67 9.54 0.09
CA LYS A 2 -27.25 8.35 0.75
C LYS A 2 -26.59 7.10 0.15
N ILE A 3 -25.94 6.32 1.00
CA ILE A 3 -25.31 5.06 0.58
C ILE A 3 -26.38 4.16 -0.06
N PRO A 4 -26.16 3.65 -1.30
CA PRO A 4 -27.10 2.78 -1.97
C PRO A 4 -27.13 1.39 -1.34
N GLN A 5 -28.28 0.75 -1.29
CA GLN A 5 -28.36 -0.65 -0.91
C GLN A 5 -27.69 -1.54 -1.96
N PRO A 6 -27.01 -2.63 -1.61
CA PRO A 6 -26.98 -3.28 -0.27
C PRO A 6 -25.89 -2.75 0.69
N PHE A 7 -25.12 -1.74 0.30
CA PHE A 7 -24.00 -1.25 1.10
C PHE A 7 -24.45 -0.64 2.43
N ILE A 8 -23.55 -0.66 3.40
CA ILE A 8 -23.74 -0.11 4.76
C ILE A 8 -22.71 0.99 5.02
N PRO A 9 -23.00 1.91 5.96
CA PRO A 9 -22.03 2.91 6.38
C PRO A 9 -20.72 2.27 6.88
N LEU A 10 -19.61 2.88 6.49
CA LEU A 10 -18.28 2.48 6.93
C LEU A 10 -18.13 2.66 8.45
N ARG A 11 -17.38 1.76 9.05
CA ARG A 11 -16.95 1.87 10.45
C ARG A 11 -15.46 1.69 10.53
N ALA A 12 -14.81 2.45 11.41
CA ALA A 12 -13.41 2.26 11.73
C ALA A 12 -13.26 2.09 13.24
N GLU A 13 -12.42 1.15 13.61
CA GLU A 13 -12.02 0.88 14.99
C GLU A 13 -10.50 1.07 15.08
N THR A 14 -10.05 1.57 16.22
CA THR A 14 -8.63 1.72 16.52
C THR A 14 -8.31 0.87 17.75
N ASN A 15 -7.33 -0.01 17.61
CA ASN A 15 -6.82 -0.84 18.69
C ASN A 15 -5.31 -0.64 18.81
N GLY A 16 -4.92 0.18 19.79
CA GLY A 16 -3.54 0.64 19.89
C GLY A 16 -3.16 1.50 18.67
N LEU A 17 -2.18 1.05 17.90
CA LEU A 17 -1.70 1.72 16.68
C LEU A 17 -2.27 1.11 15.39
N GLU A 18 -3.18 0.14 15.49
CA GLU A 18 -3.82 -0.48 14.33
C GLU A 18 -5.21 0.11 14.11
N HIS A 19 -5.57 0.27 12.85
CA HIS A 19 -6.87 0.74 12.43
C HIS A 19 -7.55 -0.32 11.58
N THR A 20 -8.76 -0.74 11.97
CA THR A 20 -9.58 -1.66 11.18
C THR A 20 -10.77 -0.94 10.59
N VAL A 21 -10.94 -1.03 9.27
CA VAL A 21 -12.09 -0.50 8.55
C VAL A 21 -12.99 -1.65 8.15
N HIS A 22 -14.28 -1.53 8.53
CA HIS A 22 -15.32 -2.49 8.23
C HIS A 22 -16.20 -1.97 7.09
N VAL A 23 -16.26 -2.75 6.02
CA VAL A 23 -17.19 -2.56 4.90
C VAL A 23 -18.10 -3.79 4.81
N ILE A 24 -19.08 -3.79 3.92
CA ILE A 24 -19.92 -4.96 3.72
C ILE A 24 -19.09 -6.18 3.28
N GLY A 25 -19.08 -7.22 4.10
CA GLY A 25 -18.40 -8.49 3.81
C GLY A 25 -16.86 -8.43 3.85
N ARG A 26 -16.25 -7.30 4.23
CA ARG A 26 -14.77 -7.18 4.28
C ARG A 26 -14.30 -6.33 5.45
N ASP A 27 -13.13 -6.69 5.96
CA ASP A 27 -12.39 -5.92 6.95
C ASP A 27 -10.97 -5.68 6.45
N TYR A 28 -10.48 -4.45 6.63
CA TYR A 28 -9.11 -4.04 6.29
C TYR A 28 -8.42 -3.53 7.52
N THR A 29 -7.32 -4.14 7.91
CA THR A 29 -6.51 -3.67 9.05
C THR A 29 -5.22 -3.05 8.55
N ILE A 30 -4.97 -1.82 8.96
CA ILE A 30 -3.77 -1.05 8.67
C ILE A 30 -2.94 -0.99 9.95
N GLY A 31 -1.68 -1.44 9.87
CA GLY A 31 -0.74 -1.44 10.99
C GLY A 31 -0.18 -0.06 11.32
N ALA A 32 0.57 0.02 12.40
CA ALA A 32 1.22 1.25 12.86
C ALA A 32 2.12 1.91 11.80
N ASP A 33 2.76 1.08 10.98
CA ASP A 33 3.67 1.51 9.91
C ASP A 33 2.96 1.93 8.61
N GLY A 34 1.62 2.06 8.64
CA GLY A 34 0.82 2.42 7.49
C GLY A 34 0.73 1.33 6.41
N MET A 35 1.08 0.07 6.71
CA MET A 35 0.89 -1.04 5.78
C MET A 35 -0.36 -1.84 6.13
N ILE A 36 -1.03 -2.41 5.12
CA ILE A 36 -2.15 -3.33 5.37
C ILE A 36 -1.60 -4.64 5.94
N THR A 37 -2.05 -4.98 7.15
CA THR A 37 -1.62 -6.19 7.87
C THR A 37 -2.61 -7.33 7.74
N SER A 38 -3.88 -7.04 7.45
CA SER A 38 -4.93 -8.05 7.29
C SER A 38 -6.00 -7.56 6.31
N ILE A 39 -6.45 -8.46 5.44
CA ILE A 39 -7.65 -8.30 4.61
C ILE A 39 -8.51 -9.53 4.82
N LYS A 40 -9.68 -9.35 5.42
CA LYS A 40 -10.65 -10.44 5.58
C LYS A 40 -11.83 -10.26 4.64
N SER A 41 -12.25 -11.33 4.00
CA SER A 41 -13.49 -11.40 3.23
C SER A 41 -14.39 -12.48 3.83
N GLU A 42 -15.60 -12.10 4.26
CA GLU A 42 -16.53 -12.99 4.97
C GLU A 42 -15.85 -13.74 6.14
N GLY A 43 -14.97 -13.05 6.86
CA GLY A 43 -14.21 -13.58 7.99
C GLY A 43 -12.98 -14.43 7.62
N VAL A 44 -12.73 -14.69 6.34
CA VAL A 44 -11.57 -15.44 5.85
C VAL A 44 -10.41 -14.50 5.57
N GLU A 45 -9.25 -14.72 6.19
CA GLU A 45 -8.03 -13.97 5.92
C GLU A 45 -7.50 -14.25 4.51
N LEU A 46 -7.24 -13.20 3.75
CA LEU A 46 -6.74 -13.29 2.38
C LEU A 46 -5.23 -13.13 2.28
N LEU A 47 -4.60 -12.48 3.26
CA LEU A 47 -3.16 -12.27 3.28
C LEU A 47 -2.45 -13.43 3.98
N ALA A 48 -1.34 -13.89 3.40
CA ALA A 48 -0.42 -14.85 4.04
C ALA A 48 0.55 -14.16 5.02
N ALA A 49 0.82 -12.87 4.79
CA ALA A 49 1.63 -12.00 5.63
C ALA A 49 1.24 -10.54 5.38
N PRO A 50 1.61 -9.59 6.24
CA PRO A 50 1.42 -8.16 5.97
C PRO A 50 1.96 -7.73 4.62
N MET A 51 1.29 -6.75 3.98
CA MET A 51 1.84 -6.07 2.80
C MET A 51 3.14 -5.38 3.17
N ARG A 52 4.08 -5.33 2.23
CA ARG A 52 5.37 -4.69 2.46
C ARG A 52 5.91 -3.98 1.24
N VAL A 53 6.62 -2.89 1.48
CA VAL A 53 7.45 -2.24 0.47
C VAL A 53 8.79 -2.96 0.41
N VAL A 54 9.26 -3.20 -0.80
CA VAL A 54 10.58 -3.80 -1.03
C VAL A 54 11.33 -2.91 -2.03
N SER A 55 12.59 -2.62 -1.74
CA SER A 55 13.44 -1.85 -2.64
C SER A 55 14.84 -2.43 -2.73
N VAL A 56 15.53 -2.05 -3.81
CA VAL A 56 16.98 -2.27 -4.00
C VAL A 56 17.59 -0.90 -4.23
N GLU A 57 18.55 -0.53 -3.39
CA GLU A 57 19.21 0.76 -3.36
C GLU A 57 20.73 0.55 -3.53
N ASP A 58 21.31 1.15 -4.57
CA ASP A 58 22.73 0.96 -4.92
C ASP A 58 23.16 -0.53 -5.05
N GLY A 59 22.24 -1.38 -5.53
CA GLY A 59 22.46 -2.81 -5.72
C GLY A 59 22.16 -3.70 -4.50
N GLU A 60 21.86 -3.11 -3.34
CA GLU A 60 21.58 -3.85 -2.10
C GLU A 60 20.10 -3.73 -1.70
N PRO A 61 19.50 -4.81 -1.14
CA PRO A 61 18.17 -4.74 -0.57
C PRO A 61 18.10 -3.73 0.58
N SER A 62 17.07 -2.88 0.59
CA SER A 62 16.84 -1.93 1.67
C SER A 62 15.91 -2.49 2.72
N ASP A 63 16.25 -2.25 3.97
CA ASP A 63 15.40 -2.48 5.13
C ASP A 63 14.49 -1.27 5.35
N TRP A 64 13.18 -1.51 5.30
CA TRP A 64 12.13 -0.50 5.55
C TRP A 64 11.58 -0.57 6.98
N ASP A 65 12.09 -1.47 7.80
CA ASP A 65 11.62 -1.70 9.17
C ASP A 65 12.45 -0.96 10.22
N MET A 66 13.30 -0.04 9.79
CA MET A 66 14.12 0.72 10.72
C MET A 66 13.25 1.41 11.78
N ASN A 67 13.49 1.04 13.03
CA ASN A 67 12.85 1.59 14.19
C ASN A 67 13.01 3.12 14.21
N TYR A 68 11.95 3.80 13.88
CA TYR A 68 11.85 5.24 14.08
C TYR A 68 11.57 5.54 15.56
N PRO A 69 11.96 6.72 16.04
CA PRO A 69 11.47 7.18 17.32
C PRO A 69 9.96 7.10 17.32
N GLU A 70 9.38 6.48 18.32
CA GLU A 70 8.01 6.02 18.46
C GLU A 70 6.89 7.05 18.13
N ASN A 71 7.23 8.25 17.70
CA ASN A 71 6.29 9.37 17.56
C ASN A 71 6.11 9.92 16.14
N GLU A 72 6.82 9.42 15.12
CA GLU A 72 6.80 10.07 13.79
C GLU A 72 6.26 9.22 12.63
N SER A 73 5.98 7.93 12.85
CA SER A 73 5.49 7.03 11.79
C SER A 73 4.16 6.34 12.10
N GLU A 74 3.44 6.78 13.12
CA GLU A 74 2.16 6.16 13.48
C GLU A 74 1.12 6.41 12.41
N SER A 75 0.43 5.35 11.99
CA SER A 75 -0.72 5.49 11.12
C SER A 75 -1.85 6.20 11.85
N PHE A 76 -2.62 7.00 11.12
CA PHE A 76 -3.74 7.77 11.69
C PHE A 76 -4.90 7.87 10.70
N ILE A 77 -6.09 8.01 11.25
CA ILE A 77 -7.30 8.25 10.46
C ILE A 77 -7.34 9.75 10.11
N GLN A 78 -7.09 10.08 8.84
CA GLN A 78 -7.13 11.45 8.33
C GLN A 78 -8.56 11.93 8.08
N ARG A 79 -9.43 11.03 7.58
CA ARG A 79 -10.83 11.32 7.30
C ARG A 79 -11.70 10.13 7.71
N ARG A 80 -12.87 10.47 8.26
CA ARG A 80 -13.87 9.46 8.64
C ARG A 80 -15.26 9.95 8.28
N SER A 81 -15.93 9.21 7.42
CA SER A 81 -17.34 9.44 7.08
C SER A 81 -18.04 8.09 6.87
N ASP A 82 -19.35 8.12 6.68
CA ASP A 82 -20.13 6.92 6.33
C ASP A 82 -19.77 6.36 4.95
N GLU A 83 -19.26 7.21 4.05
CA GLU A 83 -19.01 6.90 2.64
C GLU A 83 -17.53 6.61 2.36
N GLU A 84 -16.62 7.21 3.12
CA GLU A 84 -15.16 7.17 2.88
C GLU A 84 -14.39 7.24 4.20
N ILE A 85 -13.39 6.39 4.32
CA ILE A 85 -12.38 6.47 5.39
C ILE A 85 -11.01 6.59 4.75
N VAL A 86 -10.21 7.56 5.20
CA VAL A 86 -8.82 7.73 4.76
C VAL A 86 -7.89 7.49 5.94
N ILE A 87 -6.97 6.56 5.79
CA ILE A 87 -5.93 6.24 6.77
C ILE A 87 -4.58 6.48 6.11
N CYS A 88 -3.74 7.28 6.76
CA CYS A 88 -2.39 7.58 6.28
C CYS A 88 -1.37 7.11 7.30
N GLY A 89 -0.17 6.77 6.82
CA GLY A 89 0.99 6.41 7.61
C GLY A 89 2.26 6.63 6.81
N ALA A 90 3.40 6.36 7.42
CA ALA A 90 4.69 6.49 6.75
C ALA A 90 5.61 5.33 7.11
N LYS A 91 6.43 4.93 6.17
CA LYS A 91 7.49 3.96 6.34
C LYS A 91 8.79 4.50 5.77
N GLN A 92 9.91 4.10 6.31
CA GLN A 92 11.17 4.68 5.85
C GLN A 92 12.30 3.67 5.88
N SER A 93 13.24 3.87 4.95
CA SER A 93 14.56 3.24 4.92
C SER A 93 15.62 4.26 5.39
N ASP A 94 16.88 3.88 5.32
CA ASP A 94 17.99 4.79 5.58
C ASP A 94 17.96 6.05 4.71
N ARG A 95 17.44 5.95 3.48
CA ARG A 95 17.57 6.97 2.44
C ARG A 95 16.25 7.55 1.97
N PHE A 96 15.17 6.82 2.12
CA PHE A 96 13.86 7.18 1.60
C PHE A 96 12.78 7.12 2.66
N ILE A 97 11.72 7.85 2.42
CA ILE A 97 10.46 7.81 3.16
C ILE A 97 9.36 7.50 2.15
N ILE A 98 8.45 6.63 2.49
CA ILE A 98 7.20 6.42 1.76
C ILE A 98 6.06 6.83 2.66
N ASP A 99 5.34 7.89 2.27
CA ASP A 99 4.02 8.17 2.81
C ASP A 99 3.01 7.27 2.10
N THR A 100 2.12 6.69 2.87
CA THR A 100 1.03 5.84 2.38
C THR A 100 -0.29 6.41 2.82
N CYS A 101 -1.27 6.48 1.92
CA CYS A 101 -2.65 6.83 2.25
C CYS A 101 -3.58 5.84 1.56
N TYR A 102 -4.46 5.23 2.35
CA TYR A 102 -5.50 4.33 1.89
C TYR A 102 -6.83 5.05 1.99
N LYS A 103 -7.47 5.23 0.86
CA LYS A 103 -8.84 5.70 0.79
C LYS A 103 -9.74 4.49 0.55
N ILE A 104 -10.61 4.21 1.50
CA ILE A 104 -11.52 3.06 1.47
C ILE A 104 -12.93 3.59 1.34
N ASP A 105 -13.61 3.21 0.26
CA ASP A 105 -14.98 3.59 -0.03
C ASP A 105 -15.97 2.55 0.50
N TYR A 106 -17.24 2.94 0.64
CA TYR A 106 -18.31 2.08 1.20
C TYR A 106 -18.55 0.78 0.43
N ASP A 107 -18.14 0.69 -0.83
CA ASP A 107 -18.22 -0.54 -1.64
C ASP A 107 -17.01 -1.47 -1.47
N GLY A 108 -16.04 -1.07 -0.64
CA GLY A 108 -14.82 -1.81 -0.36
C GLY A 108 -13.74 -1.61 -1.43
N CYS A 109 -13.90 -0.63 -2.30
CA CYS A 109 -12.80 -0.19 -3.17
C CYS A 109 -11.73 0.50 -2.32
N ILE A 110 -10.46 0.23 -2.63
CA ILE A 110 -9.32 0.86 -1.97
C ILE A 110 -8.48 1.56 -3.02
N ASP A 111 -8.36 2.88 -2.88
CA ASP A 111 -7.34 3.65 -3.58
C ASP A 111 -6.10 3.75 -2.67
N ILE A 112 -4.95 3.48 -3.22
CA ILE A 112 -3.69 3.50 -2.49
C ILE A 112 -2.77 4.54 -3.10
N ASP A 113 -2.46 5.58 -2.33
CA ASP A 113 -1.49 6.59 -2.71
C ASP A 113 -0.15 6.32 -2.01
N PHE A 114 0.92 6.18 -2.80
CA PHE A 114 2.29 6.09 -2.33
C PHE A 114 3.09 7.31 -2.78
N LYS A 115 3.68 8.01 -1.83
CA LYS A 115 4.57 9.13 -2.12
C LYS A 115 5.97 8.82 -1.62
N LEU A 116 6.88 8.57 -2.56
CA LEU A 116 8.28 8.35 -2.27
C LEU A 116 9.02 9.70 -2.15
N MET A 117 9.77 9.86 -1.08
CA MET A 117 10.60 11.03 -0.82
C MET A 117 11.99 10.60 -0.40
N THR A 118 12.99 11.40 -0.70
CA THR A 118 14.32 11.21 -0.11
C THR A 118 14.32 11.70 1.33
N ARG A 119 14.96 10.94 2.20
CA ARG A 119 15.15 11.34 3.59
C ARG A 119 15.95 12.63 3.63
N GLY A 120 15.45 13.60 4.40
CA GLY A 120 16.04 14.94 4.50
C GLY A 120 17.44 14.92 5.08
N LYS A 121 18.06 16.10 5.12
CA LYS A 121 19.41 16.30 5.68
C LYS A 121 19.48 15.81 7.12
N THR A 122 20.55 15.12 7.46
CA THR A 122 20.84 14.78 8.87
C THR A 122 20.99 16.06 9.71
N VAL A 123 20.80 15.95 11.02
CA VAL A 123 21.02 17.08 11.97
C VAL A 123 22.40 17.73 11.75
N ALA A 124 23.44 16.94 11.52
CA ALA A 124 24.78 17.44 11.21
C ALA A 124 24.83 18.30 9.93
N GLN A 125 24.05 17.95 8.90
CA GLN A 125 23.96 18.75 7.67
C GLN A 125 23.12 20.02 7.84
N VAL A 126 22.09 19.98 8.69
CA VAL A 126 21.25 21.16 9.01
C VAL A 126 22.08 22.21 9.75
N PHE A 127 22.94 21.80 10.69
CA PHE A 127 23.79 22.70 11.43
C PHE A 127 25.12 23.05 10.75
N GLY A 128 25.34 22.65 9.50
CA GLY A 128 26.55 22.97 8.74
C GLY A 128 27.81 22.26 9.24
N ILE A 129 27.67 21.22 10.06
CA ILE A 129 28.81 20.45 10.61
C ILE A 129 29.32 19.44 9.56
N ALA A 130 28.49 19.05 8.60
CA ALA A 130 28.85 18.19 7.50
C ALA A 130 28.62 18.88 6.15
N GLU A 131 29.51 18.63 5.19
CA GLU A 131 29.37 19.17 3.82
C GLU A 131 28.06 18.71 3.18
N THR A 132 27.30 19.67 2.64
CA THR A 132 26.05 19.44 1.92
C THR A 132 26.29 19.07 0.47
N LYS A 133 27.07 18.03 0.18
CA LYS A 133 27.02 17.48 -1.17
C LYS A 133 25.67 16.80 -1.36
N PRO A 134 24.92 17.09 -2.42
CA PRO A 134 23.73 16.32 -2.73
C PRO A 134 24.15 14.87 -2.91
N THR A 135 23.81 14.02 -1.96
CA THR A 135 24.03 12.59 -2.10
C THR A 135 22.95 12.09 -3.05
N LEU A 136 23.34 11.78 -4.28
CA LEU A 136 22.48 11.13 -5.23
C LEU A 136 22.40 9.67 -4.83
N PHE A 137 21.26 9.25 -4.32
CA PHE A 137 20.96 7.84 -4.08
C PHE A 137 20.37 7.24 -5.35
N LYS A 138 20.78 6.02 -5.65
CA LYS A 138 20.24 5.27 -6.77
C LYS A 138 19.22 4.27 -6.24
N LEU A 139 17.97 4.47 -6.62
CA LEU A 139 16.90 3.49 -6.42
C LEU A 139 16.85 2.60 -7.67
N ASP A 140 17.28 1.35 -7.54
CA ASP A 140 17.34 0.41 -8.65
C ASP A 140 15.98 -0.25 -8.88
N LYS A 141 15.28 -0.60 -7.80
CA LYS A 141 13.96 -1.24 -7.85
C LYS A 141 13.12 -0.81 -6.66
N LEU A 142 11.83 -0.68 -6.87
CA LEU A 142 10.82 -0.46 -5.83
C LEU A 142 9.55 -1.20 -6.22
N TRP A 143 8.98 -1.99 -5.30
CA TRP A 143 7.70 -2.63 -5.51
C TRP A 143 6.97 -2.86 -4.20
N LEU A 144 5.66 -3.04 -4.30
CA LEU A 144 4.80 -3.45 -3.21
C LEU A 144 4.55 -4.95 -3.31
N GLU A 145 4.79 -5.69 -2.23
CA GLU A 145 4.41 -7.08 -2.11
C GLU A 145 3.08 -7.21 -1.39
N ILE A 146 2.18 -7.98 -1.99
CA ILE A 146 0.88 -8.36 -1.44
C ILE A 146 0.87 -9.88 -1.32
N PRO A 147 1.29 -10.44 -0.18
CA PRO A 147 1.37 -11.88 0.02
C PRO A 147 -0.04 -12.46 0.18
N LEU A 148 -0.58 -13.09 -0.86
CA LEU A 148 -1.90 -13.70 -0.81
C LEU A 148 -1.82 -15.16 -0.36
N ARG A 149 -2.84 -15.61 0.37
CA ARG A 149 -2.99 -17.01 0.76
C ARG A 149 -3.42 -17.85 -0.44
N ALA A 150 -2.66 -18.89 -0.75
CA ALA A 150 -2.94 -19.77 -1.88
C ALA A 150 -4.27 -20.54 -1.74
N ASP A 151 -4.65 -20.88 -0.49
CA ASP A 151 -5.92 -21.57 -0.20
C ASP A 151 -7.15 -20.66 -0.31
N ALA A 152 -6.97 -19.34 -0.14
CA ALA A 152 -8.04 -18.36 -0.30
C ALA A 152 -8.15 -17.81 -1.73
N MET A 153 -7.04 -17.83 -2.50
CA MET A 153 -6.93 -17.26 -3.83
C MET A 153 -6.63 -18.36 -4.86
N THR A 154 -7.68 -19.03 -5.34
CA THR A 154 -7.53 -20.15 -6.28
C THR A 154 -7.71 -19.73 -7.74
N LEU A 155 -8.35 -18.60 -7.99
CA LEU A 155 -8.62 -18.07 -9.31
C LEU A 155 -8.12 -16.63 -9.45
N PHE A 156 -7.69 -16.27 -10.64
CA PHE A 156 -7.36 -14.89 -10.98
C PHE A 156 -7.97 -14.49 -12.32
N THR A 157 -8.24 -13.20 -12.45
CA THR A 157 -8.56 -12.57 -13.73
C THR A 157 -7.71 -11.32 -13.86
N SER A 158 -6.95 -11.22 -14.94
CA SER A 158 -6.15 -10.05 -15.27
C SER A 158 -6.73 -9.37 -16.50
N TYR A 159 -7.05 -8.10 -16.36
CA TYR A 159 -7.38 -7.24 -17.49
C TYR A 159 -6.17 -6.37 -17.80
N PRO A 160 -5.48 -6.57 -18.92
CA PRO A 160 -4.42 -5.66 -19.31
C PRO A 160 -5.03 -4.26 -19.47
N ASN A 161 -4.35 -3.27 -18.92
CA ASN A 161 -4.80 -1.89 -18.95
C ASN A 161 -4.86 -1.43 -20.42
N SER A 162 -6.04 -1.52 -21.03
CA SER A 162 -6.27 -1.25 -22.45
C SER A 162 -6.21 0.24 -22.80
N ALA A 163 -6.16 1.10 -21.81
CA ALA A 163 -6.13 2.56 -21.98
C ALA A 163 -4.71 3.14 -21.94
N MET A 164 -3.72 2.44 -22.48
CA MET A 164 -2.43 3.10 -22.75
C MET A 164 -2.56 3.96 -24.00
N TRP A 165 -2.74 5.26 -23.80
CA TRP A 165 -2.52 6.25 -24.84
C TRP A 165 -1.04 6.20 -25.24
N LEU A 166 -0.77 5.99 -26.52
CA LEU A 166 0.58 6.09 -27.02
C LEU A 166 1.01 7.57 -26.93
N ALA A 167 2.32 7.82 -26.82
CA ALA A 167 2.88 9.16 -26.74
C ALA A 167 2.51 10.06 -27.94
N ASP A 168 2.03 9.47 -29.03
CA ASP A 168 1.54 10.14 -30.23
C ASP A 168 0.03 10.47 -30.17
N GLY A 169 -0.64 10.17 -29.05
CA GLY A 169 -2.07 10.43 -28.87
C GLY A 169 -2.99 9.40 -29.54
N THR A 170 -2.48 8.32 -30.08
CA THR A 170 -3.29 7.25 -30.64
C THR A 170 -3.72 6.26 -29.57
N GLU A 171 -5.00 5.88 -29.59
CA GLU A 171 -5.55 4.83 -28.74
C GLU A 171 -5.12 3.46 -29.28
N ARG A 172 -4.53 2.62 -28.44
CA ARG A 172 -4.31 1.23 -28.84
C ARG A 172 -5.65 0.53 -29.05
N PRO A 173 -5.83 -0.22 -30.14
CA PRO A 173 -7.03 -1.01 -30.30
C PRO A 173 -7.17 -1.96 -29.10
N TYR A 174 -8.39 -2.03 -28.56
CA TYR A 174 -8.76 -2.93 -27.48
C TYR A 174 -8.53 -4.36 -27.96
N THR A 175 -7.43 -4.95 -27.59
CA THR A 175 -7.25 -6.39 -27.69
C THR A 175 -7.74 -6.97 -26.39
N ASP A 176 -8.83 -7.70 -26.45
CA ASP A 176 -9.39 -8.44 -25.31
C ASP A 176 -8.40 -9.54 -24.89
N MET A 177 -7.39 -9.12 -24.11
CA MET A 177 -6.38 -9.99 -23.53
C MET A 177 -6.65 -10.21 -22.04
N SER A 178 -7.94 -10.34 -21.68
CA SER A 178 -8.28 -10.77 -20.33
C SER A 178 -7.72 -12.17 -20.11
N MET A 179 -6.86 -12.32 -19.11
CA MET A 179 -6.34 -13.62 -18.69
C MET A 179 -7.07 -14.00 -17.40
N SER A 180 -7.73 -15.14 -17.41
CA SER A 180 -8.29 -15.73 -16.21
C SER A 180 -7.86 -17.18 -16.09
N GLY A 181 -7.64 -17.65 -14.88
CA GLY A 181 -7.16 -18.99 -14.66
C GLY A 181 -7.05 -19.35 -13.17
N LYS A 182 -6.56 -20.53 -12.91
CA LYS A 182 -6.17 -20.94 -11.56
C LYS A 182 -4.80 -20.36 -11.23
N ILE A 183 -4.62 -19.89 -10.01
CA ILE A 183 -3.29 -19.53 -9.50
C ILE A 183 -2.48 -20.83 -9.41
N PRO A 184 -1.29 -20.92 -10.04
CA PRO A 184 -0.45 -22.10 -9.94
C PRO A 184 -0.14 -22.41 -8.47
N GLU A 185 -0.21 -23.68 -8.09
CA GLU A 185 0.27 -24.10 -6.77
C GLU A 185 1.76 -23.70 -6.66
N GLN A 186 2.08 -22.91 -5.65
CA GLN A 186 3.48 -22.58 -5.36
C GLN A 186 4.13 -23.87 -4.84
N THR A 187 4.93 -24.51 -5.67
CA THR A 187 5.87 -25.51 -5.20
C THR A 187 6.86 -24.81 -4.28
N ALA A 188 6.76 -25.10 -2.96
CA ALA A 188 7.74 -24.64 -2.00
C ALA A 188 9.14 -25.10 -2.46
N ALA A 189 10.01 -24.13 -2.71
CA ALA A 189 11.42 -24.35 -3.02
C ALA A 189 12.22 -24.52 -1.73
#